data_18afa5bc3fd2b2b5b92531ee7165e8e5
#
_entry.id   18afa5bc3fd2b2b5b92531ee7165e8e5
#
_cell.length_a   1.000
_cell.length_b   1.000
_cell.length_c   1.000
_cell.angle_alpha   90.00
_cell.angle_beta   90.00
_cell.angle_gamma   90.00
#
_symmetry.space_group_name_H-M   'P 1'
#
loop_
_entity.id
_entity.type
_entity.pdbx_description
1 polymer ?
#
loop_
_entity_poly.entity_id
_entity_poly.type
_entity_poly.pdbx_seq_one_letter_code
_entity_poly.pdbx_strand_id
1 'polypeptide(L)'
;MNLKNPLLAVCLVFTFEGYSWWDEGHSLVCNKAANLMSADTSANLFSILESDDYGEGCVWPDVIKQVERRETGPWHYINSPPGKDVITPDSCPEKGCIMSAYEEQLSLLRTGNDAEKKDAVRFIGHFIADIHQPLHTGFGYDRGGNDHLLKLNGNKKSNMHSIWDGEILDFLYKTHGKKDVHKKIDDLAKKYKRNLNYNDDVYPWINESRKIAVSDSVRYLDNRIQNVDEGYLKTHGSIVIDRLALAIARLAILLEVELSG
;
A
#
# COMPACT_ATOMS: atom_id res chain seq x y z
N MET A 1 -6.75 60.78 1.06
CA MET A 1 -5.89 59.82 1.74
C MET A 1 -6.42 58.43 1.41
N ASN A 2 -5.85 57.77 0.39
CA ASN A 2 -6.31 56.44 -0.08
C ASN A 2 -5.44 55.35 0.57
N LEU A 3 -5.99 54.65 1.53
CA LEU A 3 -5.41 53.46 2.12
C LEU A 3 -5.63 52.28 1.16
N LYS A 4 -4.57 51.86 0.47
CA LYS A 4 -4.56 50.60 -0.29
C LYS A 4 -4.29 49.47 0.71
N ASN A 5 -5.29 48.61 0.94
CA ASN A 5 -5.08 47.33 1.64
C ASN A 5 -4.23 46.39 0.74
N PRO A 6 -3.14 45.80 1.24
CA PRO A 6 -2.48 44.74 0.50
C PRO A 6 -3.26 43.44 0.71
N LEU A 7 -3.76 42.85 -0.37
CA LEU A 7 -4.22 41.48 -0.37
C LEU A 7 -3.02 40.56 -0.04
N LEU A 8 -3.06 39.93 1.12
CA LEU A 8 -2.15 38.84 1.47
C LEU A 8 -2.57 37.61 0.67
N ALA A 9 -1.83 37.30 -0.39
CA ALA A 9 -1.98 36.04 -1.09
C ALA A 9 -1.43 34.92 -0.20
N VAL A 10 -2.30 34.16 0.43
CA VAL A 10 -1.94 32.92 1.11
C VAL A 10 -1.66 31.88 0.03
N CYS A 11 -0.38 31.65 -0.26
CA CYS A 11 0.06 30.50 -1.03
C CYS A 11 -0.17 29.24 -0.18
N LEU A 12 -1.26 28.52 -0.43
CA LEU A 12 -1.44 27.16 0.03
C LEU A 12 -0.38 26.29 -0.68
N VAL A 13 0.70 26.03 0.04
CA VAL A 13 1.67 24.99 -0.36
C VAL A 13 0.99 23.67 -0.08
N PHE A 14 0.39 23.07 -1.09
CA PHE A 14 -0.01 21.66 -1.03
C PHE A 14 1.27 20.83 -0.97
N THR A 15 1.64 20.42 0.22
CA THR A 15 2.60 19.33 0.40
C THR A 15 1.91 18.06 -0.07
N PHE A 16 2.29 17.55 -1.22
CA PHE A 16 1.98 16.18 -1.60
C PHE A 16 2.75 15.27 -0.63
N GLU A 17 2.11 14.91 0.47
CA GLU A 17 2.56 13.78 1.28
C GLU A 17 2.24 12.53 0.47
N GLY A 18 3.25 11.67 0.25
CA GLY A 18 3.11 10.48 -0.56
C GLY A 18 2.04 9.56 0.04
N TYR A 19 0.97 9.31 -0.71
CA TYR A 19 -0.01 8.29 -0.42
C TYR A 19 0.58 6.94 -0.84
N SER A 20 0.50 5.98 0.05
CA SER A 20 0.82 4.58 -0.16
C SER A 20 -0.11 3.97 -1.18
N TRP A 21 0.38 3.18 -2.15
CA TRP A 21 -0.39 2.65 -3.28
C TRP A 21 -1.54 3.56 -3.69
N TRP A 22 -1.37 4.78 -3.99
CA TRP A 22 -2.44 5.77 -4.19
C TRP A 22 -3.84 5.20 -3.97
N ASP A 23 -4.85 5.97 -3.67
CA ASP A 23 -6.23 5.50 -3.36
C ASP A 23 -6.72 4.41 -4.34
N GLU A 24 -6.30 4.49 -5.59
CA GLU A 24 -6.61 3.52 -6.64
C GLU A 24 -6.06 2.11 -6.34
N GLY A 25 -4.83 2.00 -5.86
CA GLY A 25 -4.20 0.70 -5.58
C GLY A 25 -4.81 0.02 -4.36
N HIS A 26 -5.07 0.77 -3.27
CA HIS A 26 -5.75 0.26 -2.09
C HIS A 26 -7.16 -0.19 -2.41
N SER A 27 -7.93 0.67 -3.08
CA SER A 27 -9.29 0.35 -3.50
C SER A 27 -9.34 -0.87 -4.41
N LEU A 28 -8.38 -0.98 -5.35
CA LEU A 28 -8.26 -2.13 -6.24
C LEU A 28 -8.03 -3.44 -5.47
N VAL A 29 -7.06 -3.45 -4.53
CA VAL A 29 -6.72 -4.64 -3.75
C VAL A 29 -7.94 -5.12 -2.97
N CYS A 30 -8.58 -4.23 -2.23
CA CYS A 30 -9.66 -4.59 -1.33
C CYS A 30 -10.93 -5.01 -2.07
N ASN A 31 -11.37 -4.27 -3.08
CA ASN A 31 -12.55 -4.63 -3.85
C ASN A 31 -12.37 -5.94 -4.61
N LYS A 32 -11.16 -6.19 -5.14
CA LYS A 32 -10.88 -7.47 -5.82
C LYS A 32 -10.74 -8.63 -4.84
N ALA A 33 -10.22 -8.41 -3.64
CA ALA A 33 -10.18 -9.43 -2.60
C ALA A 33 -11.60 -9.83 -2.17
N ALA A 34 -12.49 -8.85 -1.92
CA ALA A 34 -13.89 -9.10 -1.63
C ALA A 34 -14.58 -9.91 -2.73
N ASN A 35 -14.34 -9.57 -4.00
CA ASN A 35 -14.89 -10.31 -5.14
C ASN A 35 -14.28 -11.72 -5.34
N LEU A 36 -13.15 -12.00 -4.73
CA LEU A 36 -12.46 -13.29 -4.84
C LEU A 36 -12.84 -14.26 -3.70
N MET A 37 -13.45 -13.76 -2.64
CA MET A 37 -13.97 -14.56 -1.52
C MET A 37 -15.28 -15.29 -1.87
N SER A 38 -15.72 -16.18 -0.98
CA SER A 38 -17.05 -16.78 -1.05
C SER A 38 -18.13 -15.70 -0.85
N ALA A 39 -19.32 -15.94 -1.38
CA ALA A 39 -20.43 -14.99 -1.24
C ALA A 39 -20.80 -14.74 0.23
N ASP A 40 -20.78 -15.79 1.05
CA ASP A 40 -21.11 -15.69 2.48
C ASP A 40 -20.07 -14.85 3.25
N THR A 41 -18.77 -15.07 2.97
CA THR A 41 -17.70 -14.29 3.60
C THR A 41 -17.74 -12.81 3.16
N SER A 42 -17.99 -12.56 1.87
CA SER A 42 -18.15 -11.19 1.38
C SER A 42 -19.36 -10.49 2.01
N ALA A 43 -20.48 -11.18 2.17
CA ALA A 43 -21.66 -10.63 2.83
C ALA A 43 -21.36 -10.30 4.31
N ASN A 44 -20.64 -11.17 5.02
CA ASN A 44 -20.20 -10.90 6.39
C ASN A 44 -19.27 -9.68 6.48
N LEU A 45 -18.27 -9.59 5.58
CA LEU A 45 -17.39 -8.41 5.47
C LEU A 45 -18.20 -7.12 5.29
N PHE A 46 -19.12 -7.09 4.34
CA PHE A 46 -19.94 -5.91 4.07
C PHE A 46 -20.88 -5.55 5.22
N SER A 47 -21.35 -6.55 5.97
CA SER A 47 -22.11 -6.33 7.21
C SER A 47 -21.26 -5.65 8.28
N ILE A 48 -20.01 -6.10 8.49
CA ILE A 48 -19.07 -5.49 9.45
C ILE A 48 -18.74 -4.05 9.02
N LEU A 49 -18.51 -3.83 7.73
CA LEU A 49 -18.20 -2.50 7.19
C LEU A 49 -19.39 -1.54 7.22
N GLU A 50 -20.63 -2.05 7.27
CA GLU A 50 -21.87 -1.30 7.03
C GLU A 50 -21.83 -0.56 5.68
N SER A 51 -21.18 -1.17 4.69
CA SER A 51 -20.93 -0.61 3.34
C SER A 51 -20.68 -1.75 2.36
N ASP A 52 -21.02 -1.55 1.10
CA ASP A 52 -20.74 -2.47 -0.01
C ASP A 52 -19.45 -2.12 -0.79
N ASP A 53 -18.70 -1.12 -0.33
CA ASP A 53 -17.41 -0.70 -0.91
C ASP A 53 -16.26 -0.91 0.07
N TYR A 54 -15.60 -2.07 -0.05
CA TYR A 54 -14.40 -2.35 0.75
C TYR A 54 -13.21 -1.49 0.32
N GLY A 55 -13.18 -1.07 -0.95
CA GLY A 55 -12.12 -0.19 -1.46
C GLY A 55 -12.10 1.14 -0.75
N GLU A 56 -13.25 1.77 -0.52
CA GLU A 56 -13.36 2.98 0.28
C GLU A 56 -12.88 2.73 1.72
N GLY A 57 -13.27 1.60 2.31
CA GLY A 57 -12.78 1.17 3.62
C GLY A 57 -11.25 1.09 3.70
N CYS A 58 -10.59 0.61 2.64
CA CYS A 58 -9.14 0.48 2.61
C CYS A 58 -8.39 1.79 2.31
N VAL A 59 -9.04 2.79 1.76
CA VAL A 59 -8.47 4.15 1.60
C VAL A 59 -8.57 4.94 2.92
N TRP A 60 -9.59 4.66 3.73
CA TRP A 60 -9.86 5.37 4.98
C TRP A 60 -8.65 5.47 5.94
N PRO A 61 -7.75 4.47 6.15
CA PRO A 61 -6.57 4.62 7.01
C PRO A 61 -5.64 5.75 6.60
N ASP A 62 -5.49 5.99 5.30
CA ASP A 62 -4.68 7.11 4.80
C ASP A 62 -5.34 8.47 5.04
N VAL A 63 -6.64 8.53 5.02
CA VAL A 63 -7.40 9.76 5.33
C VAL A 63 -7.32 10.06 6.83
N ILE A 64 -7.59 9.07 7.68
CA ILE A 64 -7.71 9.29 9.13
C ILE A 64 -6.37 9.63 9.79
N LYS A 65 -5.26 9.09 9.29
CA LYS A 65 -3.90 9.45 9.79
C LYS A 65 -3.54 10.91 9.60
N GLN A 66 -4.21 11.62 8.69
CA GLN A 66 -3.94 13.03 8.42
C GLN A 66 -4.79 13.97 9.28
N VAL A 67 -6.00 13.56 9.63
CA VAL A 67 -6.98 14.44 10.26
C VAL A 67 -7.22 14.15 11.75
N GLU A 68 -7.36 12.88 12.13
CA GLU A 68 -7.82 12.50 13.47
C GLU A 68 -6.84 11.58 14.22
N ARG A 69 -6.22 10.62 13.53
CA ARG A 69 -5.38 9.58 14.14
C ARG A 69 -3.95 9.62 13.63
N ARG A 70 -3.28 10.74 13.87
CA ARG A 70 -1.90 10.99 13.42
C ARG A 70 -0.88 9.99 13.97
N GLU A 71 -1.17 9.38 15.12
CA GLU A 71 -0.36 8.33 15.72
C GLU A 71 -0.26 7.09 14.83
N THR A 72 -1.23 6.87 13.92
CA THR A 72 -1.21 5.72 12.99
C THR A 72 -0.24 5.90 11.82
N GLY A 73 0.32 7.09 11.62
CA GLY A 73 1.27 7.34 10.53
C GLY A 73 2.40 6.30 10.41
N PRO A 74 3.09 5.90 11.49
CA PRO A 74 4.11 4.85 11.45
C PRO A 74 3.59 3.44 11.12
N TRP A 75 2.28 3.19 11.20
CA TRP A 75 1.67 1.87 10.99
C TRP A 75 1.66 1.42 9.52
N HIS A 76 1.98 2.34 8.60
CA HIS A 76 1.89 2.09 7.15
C HIS A 76 3.16 1.49 6.54
N TYR A 77 4.26 1.41 7.29
CA TYR A 77 5.55 0.96 6.75
C TYR A 77 6.46 0.35 7.83
N ILE A 78 7.52 -0.30 7.37
CA ILE A 78 8.68 -0.62 8.18
C ILE A 78 9.95 -0.39 7.37
N ASN A 79 10.69 0.65 7.71
CA ASN A 79 11.94 1.00 7.07
C ASN A 79 13.11 0.39 7.83
N SER A 80 14.14 -0.04 7.11
CA SER A 80 15.35 -0.64 7.65
C SER A 80 16.59 0.08 7.15
N PRO A 81 17.69 0.12 7.92
CA PRO A 81 18.94 0.70 7.44
C PRO A 81 19.58 -0.12 6.33
N PRO A 82 20.48 0.48 5.51
CA PRO A 82 21.30 -0.27 4.54
C PRO A 82 22.08 -1.40 5.23
N GLY A 83 22.23 -2.53 4.55
CA GLY A 83 22.92 -3.72 5.06
C GLY A 83 22.06 -4.60 5.98
N LYS A 84 20.83 -4.20 6.30
CA LYS A 84 19.82 -5.07 6.92
C LYS A 84 18.78 -5.44 5.86
N ASP A 85 19.06 -6.51 5.12
CA ASP A 85 18.20 -6.93 4.01
C ASP A 85 17.04 -7.83 4.44
N VAL A 86 17.02 -8.23 5.70
CA VAL A 86 15.97 -9.05 6.31
C VAL A 86 15.33 -8.24 7.46
N ILE A 87 14.02 -8.18 7.46
CA ILE A 87 13.19 -7.58 8.51
C ILE A 87 12.78 -8.70 9.46
N THR A 88 12.98 -8.44 10.75
CA THR A 88 12.65 -9.35 11.86
C THR A 88 11.74 -8.64 12.86
N PRO A 89 11.13 -9.34 13.84
CA PRO A 89 10.34 -8.71 14.89
C PRO A 89 11.04 -7.52 15.57
N ASP A 90 12.35 -7.64 15.84
CA ASP A 90 13.14 -6.60 16.48
C ASP A 90 13.39 -5.36 15.59
N SER A 91 12.97 -5.42 14.32
CA SER A 91 13.11 -4.29 13.39
C SER A 91 12.02 -3.22 13.61
N CYS A 92 10.95 -3.54 14.32
CA CYS A 92 9.86 -2.62 14.60
C CYS A 92 10.27 -1.63 15.71
N PRO A 93 10.20 -0.31 15.49
CA PRO A 93 10.52 0.67 16.51
C PRO A 93 9.45 0.70 17.61
N GLU A 94 9.81 1.22 18.80
CA GLU A 94 8.90 1.32 19.97
C GLU A 94 7.59 2.09 19.67
N LYS A 95 7.63 3.05 18.75
CA LYS A 95 6.45 3.80 18.31
C LYS A 95 5.47 3.00 17.42
N GLY A 96 5.80 1.73 17.14
CA GLY A 96 5.04 0.86 16.25
C GLY A 96 5.49 0.92 14.79
N CYS A 97 5.03 -0.04 14.05
CA CYS A 97 5.24 -0.20 12.61
C CYS A 97 4.09 -1.02 12.01
N ILE A 98 4.10 -1.24 10.71
CA ILE A 98 3.05 -2.00 10.02
C ILE A 98 2.84 -3.42 10.59
N MET A 99 3.88 -4.07 11.10
CA MET A 99 3.79 -5.43 11.66
C MET A 99 3.00 -5.42 12.97
N SER A 100 3.43 -4.59 13.94
CA SER A 100 2.76 -4.50 15.24
C SER A 100 1.33 -3.99 15.12
N ALA A 101 1.08 -3.05 14.20
CA ALA A 101 -0.26 -2.57 13.93
C ALA A 101 -1.15 -3.65 13.28
N TYR A 102 -0.62 -4.42 12.33
CA TYR A 102 -1.35 -5.53 11.72
C TYR A 102 -1.74 -6.60 12.77
N GLU A 103 -0.81 -7.01 13.63
CA GLU A 103 -1.05 -7.99 14.68
C GLU A 103 -2.14 -7.49 15.67
N GLU A 104 -2.10 -6.20 16.04
CA GLU A 104 -3.13 -5.58 16.86
C GLU A 104 -4.49 -5.59 16.17
N GLN A 105 -4.57 -5.18 14.90
CA GLN A 105 -5.83 -5.14 14.17
C GLN A 105 -6.38 -6.56 13.94
N LEU A 106 -5.53 -7.55 13.70
CA LEU A 106 -5.97 -8.95 13.59
C LEU A 106 -6.56 -9.47 14.92
N SER A 107 -5.96 -9.10 16.04
CA SER A 107 -6.52 -9.40 17.37
C SER A 107 -7.87 -8.73 17.60
N LEU A 108 -8.02 -7.45 17.20
CA LEU A 108 -9.30 -6.72 17.31
C LEU A 108 -10.37 -7.29 16.38
N LEU A 109 -10.01 -7.76 15.20
CA LEU A 109 -10.96 -8.45 14.32
C LEU A 109 -11.54 -9.72 14.99
N ARG A 110 -10.70 -10.48 15.71
CA ARG A 110 -11.06 -11.73 16.38
C ARG A 110 -11.86 -11.49 17.66
N THR A 111 -11.52 -10.47 18.44
CA THR A 111 -12.01 -10.33 19.84
C THR A 111 -12.68 -8.99 20.16
N GLY A 112 -12.61 -8.01 19.26
CA GLY A 112 -13.15 -6.68 19.47
C GLY A 112 -14.67 -6.59 19.38
N ASN A 113 -15.21 -5.45 19.76
CA ASN A 113 -16.61 -5.10 19.52
C ASN A 113 -16.84 -4.72 18.04
N ASP A 114 -18.10 -4.46 17.65
CA ASP A 114 -18.45 -4.20 16.25
C ASP A 114 -17.71 -3.00 15.66
N ALA A 115 -17.53 -1.92 16.43
CA ALA A 115 -16.78 -0.73 15.94
C ALA A 115 -15.28 -1.04 15.76
N GLU A 116 -14.68 -1.78 16.70
CA GLU A 116 -13.29 -2.23 16.61
C GLU A 116 -13.08 -3.19 15.43
N LYS A 117 -14.00 -4.12 15.20
CA LYS A 117 -13.96 -5.03 14.05
C LYS A 117 -14.07 -4.28 12.72
N LYS A 118 -14.93 -3.27 12.65
CA LYS A 118 -15.08 -2.40 11.48
C LYS A 118 -13.79 -1.67 11.13
N ASP A 119 -13.14 -1.06 12.11
CA ASP A 119 -11.85 -0.41 11.90
C ASP A 119 -10.76 -1.42 11.56
N ALA A 120 -10.77 -2.58 12.24
CA ALA A 120 -9.79 -3.64 12.02
C ALA A 120 -9.79 -4.15 10.57
N VAL A 121 -10.96 -4.45 9.98
CA VAL A 121 -10.99 -4.91 8.58
C VAL A 121 -10.49 -3.85 7.61
N ARG A 122 -10.76 -2.56 7.87
CA ARG A 122 -10.25 -1.44 7.07
C ARG A 122 -8.72 -1.36 7.11
N PHE A 123 -8.15 -1.38 8.33
CA PHE A 123 -6.71 -1.37 8.52
C PHE A 123 -6.03 -2.61 7.96
N ILE A 124 -6.58 -3.81 8.17
CA ILE A 124 -6.02 -5.06 7.65
C ILE A 124 -5.94 -5.03 6.12
N GLY A 125 -7.01 -4.63 5.45
CA GLY A 125 -7.00 -4.51 3.99
C GLY A 125 -5.96 -3.53 3.48
N HIS A 126 -5.87 -2.37 4.11
CA HIS A 126 -4.88 -1.34 3.81
C HIS A 126 -3.44 -1.86 4.03
N PHE A 127 -3.16 -2.42 5.22
CA PHE A 127 -1.81 -2.90 5.56
C PHE A 127 -1.35 -4.05 4.67
N ILE A 128 -2.25 -4.95 4.26
CA ILE A 128 -1.87 -6.00 3.31
C ILE A 128 -1.49 -5.40 1.96
N ALA A 129 -2.16 -4.35 1.50
CA ALA A 129 -1.73 -3.64 0.30
C ALA A 129 -0.35 -2.98 0.51
N ASP A 130 -0.15 -2.27 1.61
CA ASP A 130 1.11 -1.61 1.97
C ASP A 130 2.29 -2.58 2.07
N ILE A 131 2.11 -3.72 2.73
CA ILE A 131 3.12 -4.77 2.84
C ILE A 131 3.58 -5.26 1.45
N HIS A 132 2.73 -5.19 0.44
CA HIS A 132 3.07 -5.61 -0.91
C HIS A 132 3.66 -4.49 -1.77
N GLN A 133 3.72 -3.25 -1.28
CA GLN A 133 4.45 -2.15 -1.92
C GLN A 133 5.91 -2.18 -1.47
N PRO A 134 6.87 -2.42 -2.38
CA PRO A 134 8.27 -2.64 -1.99
C PRO A 134 8.89 -1.53 -1.15
N LEU A 135 8.58 -0.26 -1.43
CA LEU A 135 9.21 0.86 -0.73
C LEU A 135 8.62 1.15 0.64
N HIS A 136 7.49 0.50 1.03
CA HIS A 136 7.03 0.46 2.41
C HIS A 136 7.94 -0.37 3.33
N THR A 137 8.85 -1.13 2.73
CA THR A 137 9.93 -1.84 3.40
C THR A 137 11.30 -1.28 2.97
N GLY A 138 11.36 -0.02 2.56
CA GLY A 138 12.53 0.66 2.03
C GLY A 138 13.57 1.04 3.09
N PHE A 139 14.28 2.14 2.86
CA PHE A 139 15.35 2.60 3.76
C PHE A 139 14.86 3.73 4.66
N GLY A 140 15.33 3.74 5.93
CA GLY A 140 14.93 4.74 6.90
C GLY A 140 15.52 6.12 6.63
N TYR A 141 16.72 6.19 6.02
CA TYR A 141 17.42 7.45 5.80
C TYR A 141 16.74 8.37 4.80
N ASP A 142 15.92 7.85 3.90
CA ASP A 142 15.17 8.60 2.89
C ASP A 142 13.66 8.36 2.94
N ARG A 143 13.18 7.86 4.08
CA ARG A 143 11.76 7.60 4.34
C ARG A 143 11.12 6.72 3.26
N GLY A 144 11.78 5.58 2.92
CA GLY A 144 11.29 4.67 1.91
C GLY A 144 11.26 5.29 0.51
N GLY A 145 12.22 6.15 0.16
CA GLY A 145 12.33 6.80 -1.15
C GLY A 145 11.53 8.09 -1.31
N ASN A 146 10.84 8.57 -0.26
CA ASN A 146 10.16 9.86 -0.31
C ASN A 146 11.12 11.03 -0.48
N ASP A 147 12.32 10.93 0.14
CA ASP A 147 13.36 11.96 0.03
C ASP A 147 14.28 11.75 -1.19
N HIS A 148 14.13 10.64 -1.91
CA HIS A 148 14.83 10.39 -3.17
C HIS A 148 14.11 11.10 -4.33
N LEU A 149 14.39 12.39 -4.46
CA LEU A 149 13.78 13.25 -5.49
C LEU A 149 14.36 12.93 -6.87
N LEU A 150 13.50 12.87 -7.87
CA LEU A 150 13.84 12.55 -9.25
C LEU A 150 12.92 13.26 -10.24
N LYS A 151 13.20 13.10 -11.52
CA LYS A 151 12.31 13.51 -12.59
C LYS A 151 11.63 12.28 -13.21
N LEU A 152 10.36 12.43 -13.55
CA LEU A 152 9.63 11.48 -14.37
C LEU A 152 9.57 12.02 -15.81
N ASN A 153 10.02 11.22 -16.77
CA ASN A 153 10.11 11.58 -18.19
C ASN A 153 10.81 12.93 -18.43
N GLY A 154 11.88 13.19 -17.66
CA GLY A 154 12.77 14.34 -17.82
C GLY A 154 12.27 15.68 -17.28
N ASN A 155 10.98 15.84 -16.99
CA ASN A 155 10.40 17.13 -16.63
C ASN A 155 9.48 17.16 -15.40
N LYS A 156 8.68 16.13 -15.16
CA LYS A 156 7.79 16.07 -14.00
C LYS A 156 8.60 15.76 -12.73
N LYS A 157 8.56 16.64 -11.74
CA LYS A 157 9.16 16.37 -10.42
C LYS A 157 8.38 15.26 -9.73
N SER A 158 9.08 14.30 -9.17
CA SER A 158 8.54 13.18 -8.42
C SER A 158 9.56 12.68 -7.38
N ASN A 159 9.27 11.62 -6.69
CA ASN A 159 10.18 10.89 -5.84
C ASN A 159 10.05 9.38 -6.09
N MET A 160 11.02 8.60 -5.63
CA MET A 160 11.04 7.15 -5.89
C MET A 160 9.83 6.45 -5.27
N HIS A 161 9.38 6.88 -4.10
CA HIS A 161 8.19 6.31 -3.45
C HIS A 161 6.94 6.45 -4.33
N SER A 162 6.65 7.67 -4.80
CA SER A 162 5.52 7.96 -5.70
C SER A 162 5.57 7.20 -7.02
N ILE A 163 6.77 6.90 -7.54
CA ILE A 163 6.91 6.06 -8.74
C ILE A 163 6.31 4.66 -8.49
N TRP A 164 6.58 4.09 -7.33
CA TRP A 164 6.10 2.75 -6.97
C TRP A 164 4.66 2.73 -6.45
N ASP A 165 4.20 3.83 -5.83
CA ASP A 165 2.81 3.94 -5.35
C ASP A 165 1.78 4.01 -6.47
N GLY A 166 2.13 4.63 -7.61
CA GLY A 166 1.11 4.83 -8.62
C GLY A 166 1.62 5.05 -10.04
N GLU A 167 2.76 5.74 -10.27
CA GLU A 167 3.17 6.12 -11.62
C GLU A 167 3.42 4.90 -12.53
N ILE A 168 3.90 3.77 -11.98
CA ILE A 168 4.06 2.52 -12.74
C ILE A 168 2.69 1.96 -13.14
N LEU A 169 1.72 1.93 -12.23
CA LEU A 169 0.37 1.45 -12.51
C LEU A 169 -0.35 2.34 -13.52
N ASP A 170 -0.24 3.65 -13.37
CA ASP A 170 -0.77 4.65 -14.32
C ASP A 170 -0.19 4.48 -15.72
N PHE A 171 1.12 4.22 -15.81
CA PHE A 171 1.77 3.92 -17.08
C PHE A 171 1.20 2.67 -17.73
N LEU A 172 0.98 1.61 -16.95
CA LEU A 172 0.37 0.37 -17.45
C LEU A 172 -1.05 0.62 -17.96
N TYR A 173 -1.87 1.40 -17.24
CA TYR A 173 -3.21 1.76 -17.66
C TYR A 173 -3.22 2.55 -18.97
N LYS A 174 -2.31 3.51 -19.13
CA LYS A 174 -2.17 4.31 -20.36
C LYS A 174 -1.71 3.47 -21.55
N THR A 175 -0.84 2.48 -21.30
CA THR A 175 -0.21 1.70 -22.38
C THR A 175 -1.06 0.51 -22.81
N HIS A 176 -1.71 -0.17 -21.87
CA HIS A 176 -2.41 -1.43 -22.11
C HIS A 176 -3.94 -1.33 -21.92
N GLY A 177 -4.43 -0.23 -21.37
CA GLY A 177 -5.82 -0.06 -20.98
C GLY A 177 -6.12 -0.65 -19.60
N LYS A 178 -6.88 0.10 -18.78
CA LYS A 178 -7.23 -0.27 -17.41
C LYS A 178 -7.88 -1.66 -17.31
N LYS A 179 -8.80 -1.96 -18.24
CA LYS A 179 -9.53 -3.25 -18.27
C LYS A 179 -8.59 -4.46 -18.44
N ASP A 180 -7.60 -4.35 -19.34
CA ASP A 180 -6.68 -5.46 -19.62
C ASP A 180 -5.67 -5.65 -18.48
N VAL A 181 -5.21 -4.55 -17.86
CA VAL A 181 -4.37 -4.61 -16.66
C VAL A 181 -5.12 -5.26 -15.50
N HIS A 182 -6.38 -4.83 -15.24
CA HIS A 182 -7.22 -5.45 -14.20
C HIS A 182 -7.45 -6.93 -14.46
N LYS A 183 -7.75 -7.31 -15.71
CA LYS A 183 -7.92 -8.72 -16.07
C LYS A 183 -6.67 -9.53 -15.76
N LYS A 184 -5.48 -9.02 -16.08
CA LYS A 184 -4.21 -9.70 -15.80
C LYS A 184 -3.99 -9.88 -14.30
N ILE A 185 -4.29 -8.84 -13.49
CA ILE A 185 -4.22 -8.90 -12.02
C ILE A 185 -5.20 -9.95 -11.50
N ASP A 186 -6.45 -9.98 -11.98
CA ASP A 186 -7.46 -10.94 -11.56
C ASP A 186 -7.08 -12.40 -11.88
N ASP A 187 -6.56 -12.65 -13.08
CA ASP A 187 -6.13 -13.98 -13.49
C ASP A 187 -4.98 -14.49 -12.61
N LEU A 188 -4.02 -13.62 -12.27
CA LEU A 188 -2.93 -13.94 -11.34
C LEU A 188 -3.42 -14.13 -9.90
N ALA A 189 -4.28 -13.26 -9.39
CA ALA A 189 -4.83 -13.36 -8.04
C ALA A 189 -5.59 -14.67 -7.85
N LYS A 190 -6.42 -15.07 -8.82
CA LYS A 190 -7.10 -16.38 -8.84
C LYS A 190 -6.12 -17.55 -8.86
N LYS A 191 -5.03 -17.44 -9.61
CA LYS A 191 -3.97 -18.46 -9.64
C LYS A 191 -3.29 -18.56 -8.27
N TYR A 192 -2.92 -17.43 -7.65
CA TYR A 192 -2.30 -17.40 -6.34
C TYR A 192 -3.23 -17.94 -5.27
N LYS A 193 -4.49 -17.53 -5.22
CA LYS A 193 -5.47 -18.03 -4.24
C LYS A 193 -5.57 -19.56 -4.26
N ARG A 194 -5.50 -20.20 -5.45
CA ARG A 194 -5.54 -21.68 -5.56
C ARG A 194 -4.28 -22.38 -5.05
N ASN A 195 -3.14 -21.68 -5.00
CA ASN A 195 -1.84 -22.29 -4.70
C ASN A 195 -1.25 -21.86 -3.34
N LEU A 196 -1.80 -20.83 -2.72
CA LEU A 196 -1.38 -20.36 -1.40
C LEU A 196 -2.26 -21.03 -0.33
N ASN A 197 -1.64 -21.27 0.82
CA ASN A 197 -2.34 -21.65 2.04
C ASN A 197 -2.60 -20.42 2.91
N TYR A 198 -3.55 -20.53 3.82
CA TYR A 198 -3.75 -19.55 4.86
C TYR A 198 -2.46 -19.36 5.66
N ASN A 199 -2.13 -18.11 5.90
CA ASN A 199 -1.03 -17.69 6.76
C ASN A 199 -1.37 -16.29 7.28
N ASP A 200 -1.30 -16.07 8.58
CA ASP A 200 -1.45 -14.77 9.24
C ASP A 200 -0.11 -14.14 9.63
N ASP A 201 1.01 -14.85 9.40
CA ASP A 201 2.34 -14.30 9.55
C ASP A 201 2.72 -13.44 8.33
N VAL A 202 2.84 -12.13 8.52
CA VAL A 202 3.17 -11.17 7.47
C VAL A 202 4.67 -11.00 7.22
N TYR A 203 5.54 -11.54 8.09
CA TYR A 203 7.00 -11.40 7.94
C TYR A 203 7.54 -11.95 6.62
N PRO A 204 7.12 -13.10 6.11
CA PRO A 204 7.52 -13.56 4.79
C PRO A 204 7.15 -12.57 3.68
N TRP A 205 5.95 -11.97 3.75
CA TRP A 205 5.45 -11.04 2.73
C TRP A 205 6.20 -9.71 2.75
N ILE A 206 6.51 -9.22 3.95
CA ILE A 206 7.37 -8.04 4.16
C ILE A 206 8.76 -8.28 3.58
N ASN A 207 9.35 -9.45 3.83
CA ASN A 207 10.67 -9.79 3.34
C ASN A 207 10.72 -10.01 1.82
N GLU A 208 9.63 -10.46 1.20
CA GLU A 208 9.50 -10.45 -0.27
C GLU A 208 9.57 -9.01 -0.82
N SER A 209 8.83 -8.06 -0.22
CA SER A 209 8.86 -6.65 -0.59
C SER A 209 10.24 -6.03 -0.33
N ARG A 210 10.85 -6.33 0.82
CA ARG A 210 12.22 -5.89 1.15
C ARG A 210 13.22 -6.34 0.11
N LYS A 211 13.18 -7.61 -0.29
CA LYS A 211 14.06 -8.15 -1.33
C LYS A 211 13.95 -7.40 -2.66
N ILE A 212 12.75 -6.97 -3.02
CA ILE A 212 12.54 -6.14 -4.22
C ILE A 212 13.14 -4.75 -3.99
N ALA A 213 12.83 -4.09 -2.87
CA ALA A 213 13.29 -2.75 -2.56
C ALA A 213 14.82 -2.62 -2.58
N VAL A 214 15.55 -3.64 -2.10
CA VAL A 214 17.03 -3.62 -2.04
C VAL A 214 17.68 -4.18 -3.31
N SER A 215 16.91 -4.60 -4.30
CA SER A 215 17.46 -5.20 -5.52
C SER A 215 18.12 -4.18 -6.43
N ASP A 216 19.16 -4.62 -7.16
CA ASP A 216 19.83 -3.78 -8.17
C ASP A 216 18.88 -3.28 -9.27
N SER A 217 17.77 -4.01 -9.53
CA SER A 217 16.79 -3.61 -10.54
C SER A 217 16.07 -2.32 -10.15
N VAL A 218 15.78 -2.12 -8.88
CA VAL A 218 15.14 -0.90 -8.36
C VAL A 218 16.13 0.27 -8.34
N ARG A 219 17.43 -0.02 -8.20
CA ARG A 219 18.55 0.96 -8.16
C ARG A 219 18.34 2.09 -7.16
N TYR A 220 17.76 1.77 -6.06
CA TYR A 220 17.30 2.73 -5.08
C TYR A 220 18.42 3.16 -4.11
N LEU A 221 19.38 2.25 -3.82
CA LEU A 221 20.39 2.42 -2.77
C LEU A 221 21.35 3.60 -2.94
N ASP A 222 21.66 3.99 -4.16
CA ASP A 222 22.81 4.86 -4.41
C ASP A 222 22.44 6.24 -4.95
N ASN A 223 21.20 6.67 -4.83
CA ASN A 223 20.71 7.90 -5.50
C ASN A 223 21.08 7.97 -6.99
N ARG A 224 21.31 6.80 -7.64
CA ARG A 224 21.76 6.73 -9.02
C ARG A 224 20.69 7.12 -10.01
N ILE A 225 19.40 6.96 -9.64
CA ILE A 225 18.30 7.31 -10.53
C ILE A 225 17.90 8.75 -10.26
N GLN A 226 18.23 9.62 -11.21
CA GLN A 226 17.80 11.03 -11.21
C GLN A 226 16.63 11.27 -12.15
N ASN A 227 16.35 10.31 -13.03
CA ASN A 227 15.24 10.33 -13.97
C ASN A 227 14.67 8.94 -14.18
N VAL A 228 13.37 8.81 -14.02
CA VAL A 228 12.59 7.61 -14.37
C VAL A 228 11.92 7.88 -15.71
N ASP A 229 12.21 7.03 -16.68
CA ASP A 229 11.61 7.06 -18.01
C ASP A 229 10.62 5.90 -18.22
N GLU A 230 10.00 5.85 -19.39
CA GLU A 230 9.08 4.77 -19.76
C GLU A 230 9.75 3.39 -19.75
N GLY A 231 11.04 3.30 -20.00
CA GLY A 231 11.81 2.04 -19.94
C GLY A 231 11.82 1.48 -18.53
N TYR A 232 12.06 2.34 -17.52
CA TYR A 232 11.98 1.96 -16.11
C TYR A 232 10.56 1.50 -15.75
N LEU A 233 9.54 2.31 -16.09
CA LEU A 233 8.13 1.99 -15.77
C LEU A 233 7.70 0.66 -16.38
N LYS A 234 8.06 0.41 -17.65
CA LYS A 234 7.79 -0.84 -18.36
C LYS A 234 8.47 -2.04 -17.71
N THR A 235 9.74 -1.90 -17.32
CA THR A 235 10.53 -2.98 -16.71
C THR A 235 9.91 -3.41 -15.38
N HIS A 236 9.42 -2.46 -14.56
CA HIS A 236 8.89 -2.75 -13.24
C HIS A 236 7.38 -3.02 -13.23
N GLY A 237 6.69 -2.80 -14.33
CA GLY A 237 5.24 -3.01 -14.42
C GLY A 237 4.80 -4.43 -14.10
N SER A 238 5.60 -5.46 -14.46
CA SER A 238 5.27 -6.85 -14.11
C SER A 238 5.38 -7.11 -12.61
N ILE A 239 6.31 -6.46 -11.92
CA ILE A 239 6.47 -6.57 -10.46
C ILE A 239 5.25 -5.95 -9.77
N VAL A 240 4.83 -4.75 -10.18
CA VAL A 240 3.63 -4.09 -9.62
C VAL A 240 2.38 -4.95 -9.79
N ILE A 241 2.14 -5.50 -10.98
CA ILE A 241 1.02 -6.42 -11.24
C ILE A 241 1.08 -7.65 -10.32
N ASP A 242 2.26 -8.23 -10.17
CA ASP A 242 2.48 -9.42 -9.34
C ASP A 242 2.22 -9.13 -7.84
N ARG A 243 2.74 -8.01 -7.33
CA ARG A 243 2.54 -7.60 -5.94
C ARG A 243 1.07 -7.29 -5.63
N LEU A 244 0.36 -6.60 -6.52
CA LEU A 244 -1.08 -6.36 -6.39
C LEU A 244 -1.88 -7.67 -6.38
N ALA A 245 -1.56 -8.60 -7.29
CA ALA A 245 -2.22 -9.90 -7.36
C ALA A 245 -1.98 -10.76 -6.11
N LEU A 246 -0.77 -10.74 -5.55
CA LEU A 246 -0.43 -11.41 -4.29
C LEU A 246 -1.19 -10.79 -3.12
N ALA A 247 -1.24 -9.45 -3.01
CA ALA A 247 -2.00 -8.75 -1.98
C ALA A 247 -3.48 -9.15 -2.00
N ILE A 248 -4.10 -9.14 -3.18
CA ILE A 248 -5.50 -9.56 -3.37
C ILE A 248 -5.73 -11.00 -2.92
N ALA A 249 -4.88 -11.93 -3.34
CA ALA A 249 -5.04 -13.35 -3.01
C ALA A 249 -4.87 -13.61 -1.50
N ARG A 250 -3.85 -13.00 -0.89
CA ARG A 250 -3.54 -13.14 0.54
C ARG A 250 -4.63 -12.51 1.41
N LEU A 251 -5.10 -11.33 1.05
CA LEU A 251 -6.21 -10.68 1.75
C LEU A 251 -7.50 -11.51 1.66
N ALA A 252 -7.82 -12.03 0.49
CA ALA A 252 -9.00 -12.89 0.32
C ALA A 252 -8.91 -14.18 1.14
N ILE A 253 -7.75 -14.84 1.17
CA ILE A 253 -7.53 -16.07 1.96
C ILE A 253 -7.63 -15.76 3.46
N LEU A 254 -6.98 -14.67 3.91
CA LEU A 254 -7.02 -14.26 5.31
C LEU A 254 -8.46 -14.02 5.78
N LEU A 255 -9.20 -13.19 5.05
CA LEU A 255 -10.57 -12.84 5.43
C LEU A 255 -11.54 -14.03 5.31
N GLU A 256 -11.32 -14.97 4.38
CA GLU A 256 -12.11 -16.20 4.33
C GLU A 256 -11.96 -17.03 5.61
N VAL A 257 -10.79 -17.07 6.20
CA VAL A 257 -10.59 -17.79 7.47
C VAL A 257 -11.12 -17.00 8.66
N GLU A 258 -10.77 -15.72 8.74
CA GLU A 258 -11.09 -14.87 9.91
C GLU A 258 -12.59 -14.51 9.99
N LEU A 259 -13.31 -14.49 8.87
CA LEU A 259 -14.73 -14.14 8.81
C LEU A 259 -15.64 -15.36 8.54
N SER A 260 -15.08 -16.56 8.43
CA SER A 260 -15.87 -17.79 8.39
C SER A 260 -16.44 -18.03 9.77
N GLY A 261 -17.70 -17.67 9.98
CA GLY A 261 -18.44 -17.93 11.22
C GLY A 261 -18.95 -19.35 11.28
#